data_00eeba2d2092d23c36425107b08e00fc
#
_entry.id   00eeba2d2092d23c36425107b08e00fc
#
_cell.length_a   1.000
_cell.length_b   1.000
_cell.length_c   1.000
_cell.angle_alpha   90.00
_cell.angle_beta   90.00
_cell.angle_gamma   90.00
#
_symmetry.space_group_name_H-M   'P 1'
#
loop_
_entity.id
_entity.type
_entity.pdbx_description
1 polymer ?
#
loop_
_entity_poly.entity_id
_entity_poly.type
_entity_poly.pdbx_seq_one_letter_code
_entity_poly.pdbx_strand_id
1 'polypeptide(L)'
;DAYAMIYRAYYAFIRAPRMNSRGENTSAIFGFVVTFEDLLKRLKPSHIAVAFDPSGPTFRHEAFEQYKAQRQETPEDIRWAVPRIKQILKAMNVPVLEVAGYEADDVIGTIAHKAEKEGFEVYMATPDKDYGQLVTEHVFMYRPRHTGGFEKLGPQEVCEKYGLQNQLQVIDLLGLMGDSSDNIPGCKGVGEKTAIQLLQQFGSIDNLLDSTDQLKGALQRKVQEQVEEIRFSRFLATIKTDVPIEFDAQSLVYQERDWEQLAPIYRELEFNSLLKQVPTLVANNQVSSKLTKKAKPQEATLDLFASVETDTLSGGYEEDSGWIAKEETVSQDSIEGRLVAYLLNPEVAYNPSQSIQWETLKADSALWNLYQEVELPLSSILREMEQAGVRIDVDMLKQAEVQLNEELQVLEQQIYTAAETTFNINSPKQVGEVLFDQLK
;
A
#
# COMPACT_ATOMS: atom_id res chain seq x y z
N ASP A 1 -10.23 0.30 4.94
CA ASP A 1 -9.40 -0.46 5.86
C ASP A 1 -8.40 0.46 6.55
N ALA A 2 -8.56 0.63 7.87
CA ALA A 2 -7.76 1.58 8.64
C ALA A 2 -6.31 1.12 8.79
N TYR A 3 -6.09 -0.13 9.22
CA TYR A 3 -4.75 -0.59 9.52
C TYR A 3 -3.86 -0.66 8.29
N ALA A 4 -4.39 -1.04 7.14
CA ALA A 4 -3.64 -1.03 5.90
C ALA A 4 -3.11 0.38 5.55
N MET A 5 -3.92 1.42 5.76
CA MET A 5 -3.50 2.82 5.56
C MET A 5 -2.53 3.30 6.65
N ILE A 6 -2.76 2.92 7.92
CA ILE A 6 -1.92 3.32 9.06
C ILE A 6 -0.51 2.72 8.92
N TYR A 7 -0.40 1.41 8.68
CA TYR A 7 0.89 0.75 8.49
C TYR A 7 1.64 1.30 7.28
N ARG A 8 0.94 1.51 6.16
CA ARG A 8 1.54 2.14 4.98
C ARG A 8 2.11 3.52 5.31
N ALA A 9 1.35 4.34 6.02
CA ALA A 9 1.80 5.67 6.45
C ALA A 9 3.00 5.57 7.40
N TYR A 10 2.96 4.68 8.37
CA TYR A 10 4.06 4.44 9.31
C TYR A 10 5.36 4.08 8.60
N TYR A 11 5.33 3.10 7.70
CA TYR A 11 6.51 2.66 6.97
C TYR A 11 7.02 3.70 5.96
N ALA A 12 6.15 4.51 5.37
CA ALA A 12 6.56 5.59 4.48
C ALA A 12 7.46 6.63 5.19
N PHE A 13 7.27 6.84 6.48
CA PHE A 13 8.06 7.77 7.29
C PHE A 13 9.13 7.11 8.16
N ILE A 14 9.35 5.80 8.06
CA ILE A 14 10.22 5.08 9.00
C ILE A 14 11.67 5.61 9.02
N ARG A 15 12.16 6.10 7.86
CA ARG A 15 13.52 6.66 7.73
C ARG A 15 13.62 8.12 8.16
N ALA A 16 12.51 8.86 8.18
CA ALA A 16 12.46 10.27 8.55
C ALA A 16 11.13 10.55 9.28
N PRO A 17 11.00 10.10 10.53
CA PRO A 17 9.76 10.21 11.28
C PRO A 17 9.40 11.67 11.57
N ARG A 18 8.12 12.00 11.50
CA ARG A 18 7.59 13.30 11.89
C ARG A 18 7.40 13.33 13.40
N MET A 19 8.27 14.05 14.05
CA MET A 19 8.17 14.27 15.49
C MET A 19 7.50 15.62 15.75
N ASN A 20 6.57 15.67 16.71
CA ASN A 20 6.10 16.96 17.23
C ASN A 20 7.05 17.51 18.31
N SER A 21 6.79 18.71 18.79
CA SER A 21 7.64 19.37 19.81
C SER A 21 7.68 18.63 21.17
N ARG A 22 6.74 17.68 21.38
CA ARG A 22 6.71 16.82 22.58
C ARG A 22 7.51 15.54 22.41
N GLY A 23 8.11 15.31 21.25
CA GLY A 23 8.86 14.09 20.94
C GLY A 23 7.95 12.89 20.60
N GLU A 24 6.69 13.12 20.23
CA GLU A 24 5.77 12.08 19.82
C GLU A 24 5.87 11.85 18.29
N ASN A 25 5.93 10.60 17.86
CA ASN A 25 5.97 10.25 16.44
C ASN A 25 4.56 10.34 15.83
N THR A 26 4.32 11.40 15.07
CA THR A 26 3.01 11.68 14.43
C THR A 26 2.90 11.17 13.00
N SER A 27 3.91 10.44 12.50
CA SER A 27 4.03 9.98 11.10
C SER A 27 2.82 9.19 10.62
N ALA A 28 2.42 8.17 11.37
CA ALA A 28 1.30 7.30 11.02
C ALA A 28 -0.02 8.07 10.93
N ILE A 29 -0.25 9.00 11.88
CA ILE A 29 -1.46 9.84 11.90
C ILE A 29 -1.46 10.79 10.71
N PHE A 30 -0.35 11.48 10.48
CA PHE A 30 -0.23 12.45 9.40
C PHE A 30 -0.45 11.79 8.04
N GLY A 31 0.26 10.69 7.77
CA GLY A 31 0.16 9.99 6.50
C GLY A 31 -1.22 9.37 6.28
N PHE A 32 -1.86 8.84 7.35
CA PHE A 32 -3.25 8.40 7.29
C PHE A 32 -4.18 9.53 6.86
N VAL A 33 -4.12 10.68 7.55
CA VAL A 33 -5.00 11.82 7.28
C VAL A 33 -4.80 12.35 5.87
N VAL A 34 -3.55 12.52 5.42
CA VAL A 34 -3.25 13.01 4.06
C VAL A 34 -3.78 12.06 3.00
N THR A 35 -3.57 10.75 3.17
CA THR A 35 -4.09 9.74 2.23
C THR A 35 -5.61 9.72 2.22
N PHE A 36 -6.24 9.82 3.41
CA PHE A 36 -7.68 9.85 3.54
C PHE A 36 -8.30 11.09 2.90
N GLU A 37 -7.69 12.27 3.07
CA GLU A 37 -8.09 13.51 2.39
C GLU A 37 -7.97 13.41 0.87
N ASP A 38 -6.93 12.76 0.36
CA ASP A 38 -6.77 12.54 -1.07
C ASP A 38 -7.85 11.61 -1.63
N LEU A 39 -8.19 10.53 -0.90
CA LEU A 39 -9.32 9.65 -1.22
C LEU A 39 -10.64 10.42 -1.29
N LEU A 40 -10.92 11.26 -0.29
CA LEU A 40 -12.16 12.07 -0.27
C LEU A 40 -12.24 13.03 -1.46
N LYS A 41 -11.13 13.67 -1.82
CA LYS A 41 -11.07 14.60 -2.97
C LYS A 41 -11.30 13.90 -4.30
N ARG A 42 -10.74 12.70 -4.47
CA ARG A 42 -10.84 11.92 -5.72
C ARG A 42 -12.18 11.26 -5.90
N LEU A 43 -12.66 10.57 -4.87
CA LEU A 43 -13.89 9.77 -4.96
C LEU A 43 -15.15 10.60 -4.72
N LYS A 44 -15.06 11.69 -3.95
CA LYS A 44 -16.21 12.51 -3.55
C LYS A 44 -17.40 11.65 -3.11
N PRO A 45 -17.20 10.76 -2.13
CA PRO A 45 -18.19 9.77 -1.78
C PRO A 45 -19.44 10.41 -1.18
N SER A 46 -20.62 9.86 -1.48
CA SER A 46 -21.86 10.22 -0.79
C SER A 46 -21.96 9.59 0.60
N HIS A 47 -21.35 8.42 0.77
CA HIS A 47 -21.35 7.64 2.01
C HIS A 47 -19.92 7.16 2.28
N ILE A 48 -19.56 7.05 3.55
CA ILE A 48 -18.23 6.66 3.96
C ILE A 48 -18.24 5.97 5.31
N ALA A 49 -17.34 5.02 5.50
CA ALA A 49 -16.99 4.44 6.79
C ALA A 49 -15.53 4.01 6.80
N VAL A 50 -14.94 3.88 7.98
CA VAL A 50 -13.60 3.34 8.17
C VAL A 50 -13.68 2.16 9.13
N ALA A 51 -13.26 0.98 8.67
CA ALA A 51 -13.25 -0.22 9.50
C ALA A 51 -11.89 -0.42 10.17
N PHE A 52 -11.93 -0.86 11.41
CA PHE A 52 -10.78 -1.23 12.24
C PHE A 52 -10.91 -2.68 12.68
N ASP A 53 -9.77 -3.36 12.80
CA ASP A 53 -9.73 -4.64 13.50
C ASP A 53 -10.01 -4.42 14.99
N PRO A 54 -10.78 -5.31 15.62
CA PRO A 54 -11.06 -5.23 17.04
C PRO A 54 -9.83 -5.57 17.90
N SER A 55 -9.84 -5.10 19.14
CA SER A 55 -8.89 -5.54 20.14
C SER A 55 -9.29 -6.92 20.65
N GLY A 56 -8.62 -7.97 20.20
CA GLY A 56 -8.88 -9.34 20.68
C GLY A 56 -8.88 -10.38 19.56
N PRO A 57 -9.06 -11.66 19.92
CA PRO A 57 -9.07 -12.74 18.94
C PRO A 57 -10.31 -12.64 18.05
N THR A 58 -10.17 -13.10 16.81
CA THR A 58 -11.25 -13.25 15.85
C THR A 58 -11.59 -14.74 15.71
N PHE A 59 -12.69 -15.06 15.02
CA PHE A 59 -13.10 -16.45 14.78
C PHE A 59 -11.99 -17.27 14.08
N ARG A 60 -11.09 -16.62 13.30
CA ARG A 60 -9.94 -17.30 12.69
C ARG A 60 -8.89 -17.69 13.73
N HIS A 61 -8.66 -16.85 14.73
CA HIS A 61 -7.76 -17.19 15.84
C HIS A 61 -8.34 -18.32 16.71
N GLU A 62 -9.67 -18.34 16.91
CA GLU A 62 -10.36 -19.43 17.62
C GLU A 62 -10.26 -20.76 16.87
N ALA A 63 -10.35 -20.72 15.52
CA ALA A 63 -10.23 -21.89 14.68
C ALA A 63 -8.78 -22.35 14.50
N PHE A 64 -7.81 -21.44 14.54
CA PHE A 64 -6.39 -21.70 14.29
C PHE A 64 -5.51 -20.80 15.16
N GLU A 65 -4.99 -21.35 16.25
CA GLU A 65 -4.14 -20.65 17.23
C GLU A 65 -2.90 -20.01 16.57
N GLN A 66 -2.39 -20.63 15.48
CA GLN A 66 -1.22 -20.12 14.77
C GLN A 66 -1.55 -19.04 13.72
N TYR A 67 -2.83 -18.69 13.53
CA TYR A 67 -3.22 -17.64 12.61
C TYR A 67 -2.57 -16.31 12.99
N LYS A 68 -1.82 -15.72 12.05
CA LYS A 68 -1.05 -14.46 12.25
C LYS A 68 -0.01 -14.51 13.41
N ALA A 69 0.31 -15.70 13.96
CA ALA A 69 1.18 -15.83 15.14
C ALA A 69 2.62 -15.33 14.89
N GLN A 70 3.11 -15.33 13.64
CA GLN A 70 4.43 -14.82 13.27
C GLN A 70 4.48 -13.30 13.11
N ARG A 71 3.32 -12.62 13.13
CA ARG A 71 3.29 -11.15 13.04
C ARG A 71 3.95 -10.56 14.29
N GLN A 72 4.82 -9.60 14.06
CA GLN A 72 5.42 -8.83 15.15
C GLN A 72 4.34 -8.07 15.91
N GLU A 73 4.57 -7.79 17.18
CA GLU A 73 3.70 -6.90 17.93
C GLU A 73 3.55 -5.56 17.22
N THR A 74 2.33 -5.00 17.28
CA THR A 74 2.06 -3.69 16.73
C THR A 74 3.02 -2.66 17.34
N PRO A 75 3.78 -1.91 16.54
CA PRO A 75 4.67 -0.86 17.03
C PRO A 75 3.97 0.09 17.99
N GLU A 76 4.68 0.55 19.02
CA GLU A 76 4.14 1.45 20.04
C GLU A 76 3.57 2.73 19.41
N ASP A 77 4.27 3.28 18.42
CA ASP A 77 3.83 4.46 17.66
C ASP A 77 2.47 4.25 16.98
N ILE A 78 2.21 3.05 16.45
CA ILE A 78 0.90 2.71 15.85
C ILE A 78 -0.15 2.54 16.93
N ARG A 79 0.19 1.87 18.04
CA ARG A 79 -0.74 1.75 19.18
C ARG A 79 -1.16 3.11 19.73
N TRP A 80 -0.22 4.07 19.76
CA TRP A 80 -0.47 5.45 20.14
C TRP A 80 -1.29 6.21 19.07
N ALA A 81 -1.05 5.95 17.79
CA ALA A 81 -1.72 6.63 16.68
C ALA A 81 -3.20 6.25 16.53
N VAL A 82 -3.56 4.99 16.74
CA VAL A 82 -4.94 4.47 16.50
C VAL A 82 -6.01 5.25 17.26
N PRO A 83 -5.91 5.50 18.56
CA PRO A 83 -6.90 6.31 19.28
C PRO A 83 -7.01 7.74 18.74
N ARG A 84 -5.90 8.35 18.34
CA ARG A 84 -5.87 9.70 17.75
C ARG A 84 -6.54 9.75 16.39
N ILE A 85 -6.31 8.73 15.55
CA ILE A 85 -6.98 8.60 14.26
C ILE A 85 -8.49 8.44 14.44
N LYS A 86 -8.94 7.62 15.41
CA LYS A 86 -10.36 7.48 15.73
C LYS A 86 -10.98 8.82 16.20
N GLN A 87 -10.24 9.62 16.97
CA GLN A 87 -10.67 10.97 17.37
C GLN A 87 -10.81 11.92 16.16
N ILE A 88 -9.84 11.88 15.25
CA ILE A 88 -9.86 12.66 14.00
C ILE A 88 -11.06 12.26 13.14
N LEU A 89 -11.26 10.95 12.90
CA LEU A 89 -12.41 10.44 12.14
C LEU A 89 -13.73 10.88 12.74
N LYS A 90 -13.86 10.84 14.08
CA LYS A 90 -15.05 11.35 14.78
C LYS A 90 -15.26 12.84 14.51
N ALA A 91 -14.20 13.67 14.60
CA ALA A 91 -14.29 15.10 14.30
C ALA A 91 -14.53 15.38 12.80
N MET A 92 -14.20 14.44 11.93
CA MET A 92 -14.53 14.48 10.50
C MET A 92 -15.95 13.98 10.19
N ASN A 93 -16.74 13.60 11.20
CA ASN A 93 -18.05 12.96 11.05
C ASN A 93 -18.00 11.68 10.22
N VAL A 94 -16.90 10.91 10.32
CA VAL A 94 -16.72 9.64 9.62
C VAL A 94 -16.98 8.49 10.59
N PRO A 95 -17.97 7.63 10.32
CA PRO A 95 -18.25 6.45 11.13
C PRO A 95 -17.08 5.47 11.19
N VAL A 96 -16.79 4.98 12.38
CA VAL A 96 -15.81 3.91 12.63
C VAL A 96 -16.57 2.61 12.86
N LEU A 97 -16.24 1.60 12.08
CA LEU A 97 -16.83 0.26 12.17
C LEU A 97 -15.81 -0.69 12.82
N GLU A 98 -16.23 -1.36 13.87
CA GLU A 98 -15.42 -2.34 14.59
C GLU A 98 -16.35 -3.37 15.22
N VAL A 99 -16.17 -4.65 14.90
CA VAL A 99 -17.04 -5.73 15.40
C VAL A 99 -16.18 -6.78 16.08
N ALA A 100 -16.45 -7.03 17.36
CA ALA A 100 -15.71 -8.05 18.13
C ALA A 100 -15.80 -9.44 17.48
N GLY A 101 -14.69 -10.13 17.38
CA GLY A 101 -14.62 -11.47 16.80
C GLY A 101 -14.48 -11.52 15.27
N TYR A 102 -14.52 -10.36 14.56
CA TYR A 102 -14.38 -10.27 13.11
C TYR A 102 -13.30 -9.28 12.73
N GLU A 103 -12.57 -9.54 11.67
CA GLU A 103 -11.55 -8.63 11.14
C GLU A 103 -12.18 -7.48 10.33
N ALA A 104 -11.42 -6.42 10.10
CA ALA A 104 -11.89 -5.27 9.32
C ALA A 104 -12.33 -5.67 7.90
N ASP A 105 -11.66 -6.66 7.28
CA ASP A 105 -12.00 -7.18 5.97
C ASP A 105 -13.37 -7.87 5.93
N ASP A 106 -13.74 -8.64 6.98
CA ASP A 106 -15.07 -9.25 7.12
C ASP A 106 -16.15 -8.18 7.26
N VAL A 107 -15.88 -7.14 8.05
CA VAL A 107 -16.80 -6.00 8.23
C VAL A 107 -16.99 -5.25 6.92
N ILE A 108 -15.89 -4.93 6.22
CA ILE A 108 -15.93 -4.25 4.92
C ILE A 108 -16.66 -5.10 3.88
N GLY A 109 -16.34 -6.40 3.78
CA GLY A 109 -17.00 -7.33 2.86
C GLY A 109 -18.50 -7.40 3.10
N THR A 110 -18.92 -7.44 4.36
CA THR A 110 -20.34 -7.47 4.74
C THR A 110 -21.05 -6.17 4.38
N ILE A 111 -20.46 -5.02 4.70
CA ILE A 111 -21.04 -3.70 4.38
C ILE A 111 -21.09 -3.49 2.87
N ALA A 112 -20.01 -3.84 2.15
CA ALA A 112 -19.96 -3.71 0.69
C ALA A 112 -21.08 -4.53 0.01
N HIS A 113 -21.27 -5.78 0.44
CA HIS A 113 -22.31 -6.65 -0.08
C HIS A 113 -23.74 -6.14 0.22
N LYS A 114 -23.96 -5.58 1.42
CA LYS A 114 -25.25 -4.98 1.79
C LYS A 114 -25.52 -3.70 1.02
N ALA A 115 -24.51 -2.83 0.90
CA ALA A 115 -24.59 -1.57 0.15
C ALA A 115 -24.87 -1.83 -1.36
N GLU A 116 -24.18 -2.80 -1.96
CA GLU A 116 -24.44 -3.19 -3.35
C GLU A 116 -25.89 -3.59 -3.59
N LYS A 117 -26.49 -4.37 -2.67
CA LYS A 117 -27.91 -4.76 -2.75
C LYS A 117 -28.87 -3.58 -2.67
N GLU A 118 -28.46 -2.49 -2.04
CA GLU A 118 -29.22 -1.24 -2.01
C GLU A 118 -28.90 -0.31 -3.19
N GLY A 119 -28.09 -0.75 -4.15
CA GLY A 119 -27.78 -0.04 -5.39
C GLY A 119 -26.61 0.94 -5.30
N PHE A 120 -25.76 0.82 -4.28
CA PHE A 120 -24.54 1.62 -4.17
C PHE A 120 -23.42 1.06 -5.06
N GLU A 121 -22.62 1.97 -5.61
CA GLU A 121 -21.29 1.65 -6.12
C GLU A 121 -20.28 1.78 -4.95
N VAL A 122 -19.56 0.72 -4.65
CA VAL A 122 -18.71 0.61 -3.46
C VAL A 122 -17.23 0.60 -3.84
N TYR A 123 -16.44 1.42 -3.18
CA TYR A 123 -14.98 1.47 -3.32
C TYR A 123 -14.31 1.03 -2.01
N MET A 124 -13.70 -0.13 -2.00
CA MET A 124 -12.92 -0.65 -0.87
C MET A 124 -11.49 -0.12 -0.96
N ALA A 125 -11.16 0.88 -0.14
CA ALA A 125 -9.84 1.50 -0.12
C ALA A 125 -8.85 0.65 0.70
N THR A 126 -8.14 -0.25 0.03
CA THR A 126 -7.15 -1.15 0.62
C THR A 126 -6.13 -1.63 -0.42
N PRO A 127 -4.85 -1.82 -0.06
CA PRO A 127 -3.85 -2.48 -0.91
C PRO A 127 -3.94 -4.01 -0.89
N ASP A 128 -4.70 -4.59 0.05
CA ASP A 128 -4.73 -6.01 0.32
C ASP A 128 -5.37 -6.78 -0.85
N LYS A 129 -4.61 -7.79 -1.37
CA LYS A 129 -5.02 -8.63 -2.51
C LYS A 129 -6.26 -9.48 -2.20
N ASP A 130 -6.48 -9.80 -0.93
CA ASP A 130 -7.53 -10.72 -0.49
C ASP A 130 -8.93 -10.15 -0.75
N TYR A 131 -9.05 -8.81 -0.79
CA TYR A 131 -10.27 -8.12 -1.19
C TYR A 131 -10.67 -8.36 -2.66
N GLY A 132 -9.77 -8.91 -3.47
CA GLY A 132 -10.09 -9.33 -4.84
C GLY A 132 -11.24 -10.32 -4.92
N GLN A 133 -11.49 -11.12 -3.87
CA GLN A 133 -12.62 -12.03 -3.79
C GLN A 133 -13.99 -11.33 -3.65
N LEU A 134 -14.01 -10.07 -3.24
CA LEU A 134 -15.22 -9.29 -2.96
C LEU A 134 -15.67 -8.42 -4.13
N VAL A 135 -14.86 -8.28 -5.18
CA VAL A 135 -15.18 -7.39 -6.30
C VAL A 135 -16.34 -7.93 -7.13
N THR A 136 -17.19 -7.01 -7.57
CA THR A 136 -18.33 -7.28 -8.46
C THR A 136 -18.43 -6.18 -9.51
N GLU A 137 -19.50 -6.15 -10.32
CA GLU A 137 -19.77 -5.04 -11.25
C GLU A 137 -19.99 -3.69 -10.54
N HIS A 138 -20.30 -3.70 -9.23
CA HIS A 138 -20.58 -2.51 -8.44
C HIS A 138 -19.70 -2.37 -7.19
N VAL A 139 -18.87 -3.37 -6.89
CA VAL A 139 -17.93 -3.35 -5.77
C VAL A 139 -16.49 -3.42 -6.30
N PHE A 140 -15.67 -2.43 -6.00
CA PHE A 140 -14.33 -2.28 -6.54
C PHE A 140 -13.30 -2.18 -5.43
N MET A 141 -12.12 -2.75 -5.67
CA MET A 141 -10.93 -2.38 -4.91
C MET A 141 -10.41 -1.03 -5.43
N TYR A 142 -10.05 -0.15 -4.51
CA TYR A 142 -9.41 1.11 -4.81
C TYR A 142 -8.08 1.18 -4.07
N ARG A 143 -7.01 0.88 -4.77
CA ARG A 143 -5.71 0.70 -4.16
C ARG A 143 -4.68 1.70 -4.64
N PRO A 144 -3.76 2.13 -3.76
CA PRO A 144 -2.69 3.02 -4.16
C PRO A 144 -1.71 2.33 -5.12
N ARG A 145 -1.26 3.04 -6.16
CA ARG A 145 -0.21 2.60 -7.09
C ARG A 145 1.18 2.90 -6.52
N HIS A 146 2.18 2.14 -6.97
CA HIS A 146 3.59 2.43 -6.65
C HIS A 146 4.10 3.72 -7.31
N THR A 147 3.55 4.08 -8.46
CA THR A 147 3.88 5.29 -9.23
C THR A 147 3.12 6.54 -8.79
N GLY A 148 2.43 6.47 -7.64
CA GLY A 148 1.53 7.52 -7.17
C GLY A 148 0.09 7.36 -7.69
N GLY A 149 -0.88 7.96 -6.97
CA GLY A 149 -2.30 7.85 -7.26
C GLY A 149 -2.90 6.51 -6.86
N PHE A 150 -4.06 6.20 -7.44
CA PHE A 150 -4.84 5.00 -7.13
C PHE A 150 -5.26 4.28 -8.41
N GLU A 151 -5.53 2.99 -8.30
CA GLU A 151 -6.16 2.20 -9.35
C GLU A 151 -7.48 1.61 -8.86
N LYS A 152 -8.46 1.58 -9.75
CA LYS A 152 -9.74 0.90 -9.54
C LYS A 152 -9.62 -0.51 -10.14
N LEU A 153 -9.91 -1.54 -9.36
CA LEU A 153 -9.90 -2.93 -9.82
C LEU A 153 -11.30 -3.52 -9.62
N GLY A 154 -11.91 -3.92 -10.73
CA GLY A 154 -13.11 -4.73 -10.77
C GLY A 154 -12.80 -6.21 -11.04
N PRO A 155 -13.81 -7.03 -11.36
CA PRO A 155 -13.62 -8.45 -11.60
C PRO A 155 -12.65 -8.78 -12.74
N GLN A 156 -12.69 -8.01 -13.83
CA GLN A 156 -11.80 -8.22 -14.97
C GLN A 156 -10.35 -7.95 -14.61
N GLU A 157 -10.07 -6.79 -14.00
CA GLU A 157 -8.70 -6.38 -13.61
C GLU A 157 -8.10 -7.34 -12.58
N VAL A 158 -8.93 -7.85 -11.64
CA VAL A 158 -8.50 -8.87 -10.67
C VAL A 158 -8.15 -10.17 -11.38
N CYS A 159 -9.00 -10.62 -12.30
CA CYS A 159 -8.75 -11.85 -13.08
C CYS A 159 -7.48 -11.73 -13.94
N GLU A 160 -7.31 -10.63 -14.66
CA GLU A 160 -6.12 -10.37 -15.48
C GLU A 160 -4.85 -10.34 -14.65
N LYS A 161 -4.92 -9.65 -13.51
CA LYS A 161 -3.77 -9.47 -12.62
C LYS A 161 -3.25 -10.77 -12.00
N TYR A 162 -4.15 -11.64 -11.59
CA TYR A 162 -3.81 -12.90 -10.91
C TYR A 162 -3.87 -14.11 -11.84
N GLY A 163 -4.17 -13.95 -13.13
CA GLY A 163 -4.28 -15.04 -14.11
C GLY A 163 -5.44 -15.99 -13.85
N LEU A 164 -6.54 -15.48 -13.30
CA LEU A 164 -7.74 -16.22 -12.90
C LEU A 164 -8.84 -16.08 -13.95
N GLN A 165 -9.80 -17.00 -13.93
CA GLN A 165 -10.98 -16.97 -14.81
C GLN A 165 -12.18 -16.27 -14.16
N ASN A 166 -12.18 -16.21 -12.83
CA ASN A 166 -13.23 -15.60 -12.02
C ASN A 166 -12.61 -15.05 -10.75
N GLN A 167 -13.07 -13.89 -10.29
CA GLN A 167 -12.55 -13.22 -9.08
C GLN A 167 -12.73 -14.05 -7.79
N LEU A 168 -13.76 -14.89 -7.71
CA LEU A 168 -13.96 -15.79 -6.55
C LEU A 168 -12.84 -16.83 -6.43
N GLN A 169 -12.11 -17.12 -7.52
CA GLN A 169 -10.93 -17.97 -7.47
C GLN A 169 -9.78 -17.39 -6.65
N VAL A 170 -9.83 -16.11 -6.22
CA VAL A 170 -8.89 -15.56 -5.26
C VAL A 170 -8.91 -16.37 -3.97
N ILE A 171 -10.08 -16.80 -3.49
CA ILE A 171 -10.23 -17.65 -2.30
C ILE A 171 -9.51 -18.99 -2.51
N ASP A 172 -9.75 -19.61 -3.66
CA ASP A 172 -9.16 -20.90 -4.00
C ASP A 172 -7.64 -20.80 -4.25
N LEU A 173 -7.20 -19.69 -4.84
CA LEU A 173 -5.77 -19.39 -5.01
C LEU A 173 -5.05 -19.35 -3.67
N LEU A 174 -5.59 -18.58 -2.70
CA LEU A 174 -5.04 -18.48 -1.35
C LEU A 174 -5.17 -19.80 -0.58
N GLY A 175 -6.27 -20.53 -0.76
CA GLY A 175 -6.46 -21.85 -0.16
C GLY A 175 -5.43 -22.89 -0.64
N LEU A 176 -4.99 -22.80 -1.90
CA LEU A 176 -3.98 -23.69 -2.47
C LEU A 176 -2.57 -23.26 -2.14
N MET A 177 -2.21 -22.01 -2.37
CA MET A 177 -0.84 -21.54 -2.17
C MET A 177 -0.51 -21.19 -0.73
N GLY A 178 -1.52 -20.99 0.12
CA GLY A 178 -1.38 -20.43 1.44
C GLY A 178 -1.09 -18.94 1.43
N ASP A 179 -1.00 -18.35 2.63
CA ASP A 179 -0.50 -16.99 2.82
C ASP A 179 0.45 -16.93 4.01
N SER A 180 1.72 -16.62 3.72
CA SER A 180 2.74 -16.52 4.76
C SER A 180 2.53 -15.33 5.68
N SER A 181 1.87 -14.25 5.22
CA SER A 181 1.61 -13.06 6.05
C SER A 181 0.54 -13.33 7.11
N ASP A 182 -0.35 -14.27 6.86
CA ASP A 182 -1.43 -14.67 7.76
C ASP A 182 -1.23 -16.06 8.36
N ASN A 183 -0.10 -16.69 8.02
CA ASN A 183 0.23 -18.05 8.42
C ASN A 183 -0.82 -19.07 7.96
N ILE A 184 -1.40 -18.86 6.79
CA ILE A 184 -2.32 -19.81 6.16
C ILE A 184 -1.47 -20.88 5.46
N PRO A 185 -1.62 -22.17 5.82
CA PRO A 185 -0.68 -23.21 5.40
C PRO A 185 -0.72 -23.52 3.90
N GLY A 186 -1.89 -23.49 3.26
CA GLY A 186 -2.07 -23.93 1.89
C GLY A 186 -1.75 -25.41 1.69
N CYS A 187 -1.52 -25.81 0.44
CA CYS A 187 -1.00 -27.10 0.06
C CYS A 187 0.53 -27.06 -0.03
N LYS A 188 1.24 -27.71 0.87
CA LYS A 188 2.72 -27.71 0.92
C LYS A 188 3.33 -28.13 -0.41
N GLY A 189 4.11 -27.22 -1.00
CA GLY A 189 4.77 -27.42 -2.27
C GLY A 189 3.90 -27.11 -3.49
N VAL A 190 2.79 -26.39 -3.28
CA VAL A 190 2.01 -25.70 -4.31
C VAL A 190 2.19 -24.21 -4.11
N GLY A 191 2.97 -23.57 -4.98
CA GLY A 191 3.11 -22.12 -5.00
C GLY A 191 2.15 -21.49 -5.98
N GLU A 192 2.16 -20.16 -6.06
CA GLU A 192 1.24 -19.33 -6.86
C GLU A 192 1.08 -19.84 -8.32
N LYS A 193 2.19 -20.07 -9.04
CA LYS A 193 2.14 -20.55 -10.43
C LYS A 193 1.43 -21.88 -10.57
N THR A 194 1.68 -22.82 -9.65
CA THR A 194 1.04 -24.13 -9.67
C THR A 194 -0.42 -24.04 -9.30
N ALA A 195 -0.76 -23.21 -8.31
CA ALA A 195 -2.15 -22.97 -7.91
C ALA A 195 -2.97 -22.35 -9.06
N ILE A 196 -2.42 -21.36 -9.77
CA ILE A 196 -3.06 -20.77 -10.95
C ILE A 196 -3.30 -21.83 -12.04
N GLN A 197 -2.30 -22.67 -12.34
CA GLN A 197 -2.46 -23.74 -13.33
C GLN A 197 -3.56 -24.75 -12.94
N LEU A 198 -3.61 -25.10 -11.65
CA LEU A 198 -4.67 -25.98 -11.13
C LEU A 198 -6.05 -25.34 -11.26
N LEU A 199 -6.19 -24.06 -10.93
CA LEU A 199 -7.45 -23.34 -11.07
C LEU A 199 -7.86 -23.14 -12.52
N GLN A 200 -6.91 -22.91 -13.42
CA GLN A 200 -7.20 -22.87 -14.87
C GLN A 200 -7.67 -24.20 -15.42
N GLN A 201 -7.18 -25.33 -14.88
CA GLN A 201 -7.54 -26.66 -15.31
C GLN A 201 -8.86 -27.14 -14.69
N PHE A 202 -9.07 -26.94 -13.39
CA PHE A 202 -10.18 -27.51 -12.62
C PHE A 202 -11.26 -26.49 -12.25
N GLY A 203 -10.99 -25.21 -12.34
CA GLY A 203 -11.93 -24.12 -12.04
C GLY A 203 -12.08 -23.80 -10.55
N SER A 204 -11.99 -24.79 -9.66
CA SER A 204 -12.12 -24.60 -8.20
C SER A 204 -11.37 -25.67 -7.42
N ILE A 205 -11.15 -25.42 -6.11
CA ILE A 205 -10.63 -26.43 -5.19
C ILE A 205 -11.55 -27.65 -5.13
N ASP A 206 -12.86 -27.48 -5.09
CA ASP A 206 -13.79 -28.61 -4.98
C ASP A 206 -13.63 -29.53 -6.19
N ASN A 207 -13.65 -28.99 -7.41
CA ASN A 207 -13.45 -29.77 -8.64
C ASN A 207 -12.07 -30.43 -8.70
N LEU A 208 -11.03 -29.73 -8.22
CA LEU A 208 -9.67 -30.26 -8.12
C LEU A 208 -9.64 -31.48 -7.19
N LEU A 209 -10.25 -31.39 -6.01
CA LEU A 209 -10.27 -32.46 -5.02
C LEU A 209 -11.08 -33.67 -5.50
N ASP A 210 -12.17 -33.42 -6.23
CA ASP A 210 -13.01 -34.49 -6.83
C ASP A 210 -12.34 -35.16 -8.04
N SER A 211 -11.32 -34.52 -8.64
CA SER A 211 -10.65 -34.98 -9.86
C SER A 211 -9.14 -35.21 -9.66
N THR A 212 -8.73 -35.57 -8.47
CA THR A 212 -7.30 -35.79 -8.14
C THR A 212 -6.64 -36.90 -8.95
N ASP A 213 -7.41 -37.83 -9.52
CA ASP A 213 -6.97 -38.88 -10.42
C ASP A 213 -6.42 -38.36 -11.76
N GLN A 214 -6.80 -37.15 -12.16
CA GLN A 214 -6.29 -36.46 -13.35
C GLN A 214 -4.90 -35.84 -13.12
N LEU A 215 -4.50 -35.66 -11.87
CA LEU A 215 -3.15 -35.24 -11.52
C LEU A 215 -2.15 -36.39 -11.65
N LYS A 216 -0.86 -36.06 -11.77
CA LYS A 216 0.20 -37.07 -11.92
C LYS A 216 1.33 -36.87 -10.91
N GLY A 217 1.94 -37.98 -10.55
CA GLY A 217 3.21 -38.00 -9.79
C GLY A 217 3.13 -37.37 -8.41
N ALA A 218 4.10 -36.55 -8.09
CA ALA A 218 4.23 -35.94 -6.77
C ALA A 218 3.10 -34.95 -6.44
N LEU A 219 2.57 -34.23 -7.45
CA LEU A 219 1.51 -33.26 -7.26
C LEU A 219 0.19 -33.95 -6.85
N GLN A 220 -0.14 -35.08 -7.49
CA GLN A 220 -1.30 -35.86 -7.13
C GLN A 220 -1.26 -36.30 -5.67
N ARG A 221 -0.13 -36.88 -5.25
CA ARG A 221 0.05 -37.32 -3.85
C ARG A 221 -0.10 -36.15 -2.88
N LYS A 222 0.57 -35.02 -3.16
CA LYS A 222 0.50 -33.83 -2.29
C LYS A 222 -0.92 -33.31 -2.09
N VAL A 223 -1.70 -33.23 -3.16
CA VAL A 223 -3.09 -32.77 -3.10
C VAL A 223 -3.95 -33.78 -2.34
N GLN A 224 -3.78 -35.08 -2.60
CA GLN A 224 -4.55 -36.13 -1.93
C GLN A 224 -4.24 -36.26 -0.44
N GLU A 225 -2.97 -36.06 -0.04
CA GLU A 225 -2.54 -36.15 1.36
C GLU A 225 -2.92 -34.94 2.19
N GLN A 226 -3.23 -33.79 1.55
CA GLN A 226 -3.45 -32.49 2.23
C GLN A 226 -4.86 -31.92 1.98
N VAL A 227 -5.84 -32.77 1.72
CA VAL A 227 -7.23 -32.34 1.44
C VAL A 227 -7.80 -31.45 2.56
N GLU A 228 -7.59 -31.85 3.80
CA GLU A 228 -8.11 -31.12 4.96
C GLU A 228 -7.38 -29.79 5.17
N GLU A 229 -6.07 -29.74 4.96
CA GLU A 229 -5.28 -28.51 5.03
C GLU A 229 -5.71 -27.52 3.93
N ILE A 230 -5.98 -28.01 2.72
CA ILE A 230 -6.46 -27.17 1.59
C ILE A 230 -7.84 -26.58 1.93
N ARG A 231 -8.76 -27.40 2.42
CA ARG A 231 -10.10 -26.93 2.81
C ARG A 231 -10.05 -25.96 3.97
N PHE A 232 -9.21 -26.25 4.93
CA PHE A 232 -9.00 -25.37 6.10
C PHE A 232 -8.35 -24.05 5.70
N SER A 233 -7.35 -24.07 4.84
CA SER A 233 -6.72 -22.86 4.28
C SER A 233 -7.70 -22.00 3.50
N ARG A 234 -8.56 -22.63 2.69
CA ARG A 234 -9.67 -21.96 2.00
C ARG A 234 -10.63 -21.28 2.99
N PHE A 235 -10.99 -21.97 4.08
CA PHE A 235 -11.84 -21.40 5.13
C PHE A 235 -11.18 -20.17 5.76
N LEU A 236 -9.88 -20.22 6.10
CA LEU A 236 -9.15 -19.10 6.68
C LEU A 236 -9.02 -17.90 5.73
N ALA A 237 -8.82 -18.16 4.42
CA ALA A 237 -8.69 -17.15 3.39
C ALA A 237 -10.03 -16.50 2.98
N THR A 238 -11.16 -17.11 3.34
CA THR A 238 -12.49 -16.61 2.96
C THR A 238 -12.88 -15.42 3.84
N ILE A 239 -13.10 -14.26 3.23
CA ILE A 239 -13.66 -13.09 3.90
C ILE A 239 -15.16 -13.32 4.10
N LYS A 240 -15.62 -13.16 5.35
CA LYS A 240 -17.04 -13.28 5.67
C LYS A 240 -17.83 -12.06 5.21
N THR A 241 -19.01 -12.30 4.66
CA THR A 241 -19.95 -11.27 4.20
C THR A 241 -21.27 -11.29 4.97
N ASP A 242 -21.27 -11.98 6.11
CA ASP A 242 -22.42 -12.20 6.98
C ASP A 242 -22.17 -11.79 8.45
N VAL A 243 -21.22 -10.87 8.67
CA VAL A 243 -20.95 -10.30 10.00
C VAL A 243 -22.24 -9.70 10.58
N PRO A 244 -22.52 -9.90 11.89
CA PRO A 244 -23.70 -9.37 12.55
C PRO A 244 -23.60 -7.84 12.79
N ILE A 245 -23.51 -7.09 11.69
CA ILE A 245 -23.51 -5.63 11.66
C ILE A 245 -24.70 -5.14 10.82
N GLU A 246 -25.45 -4.21 11.33
CA GLU A 246 -26.53 -3.57 10.55
C GLU A 246 -25.94 -2.61 9.53
N PHE A 247 -26.50 -2.60 8.32
CA PHE A 247 -26.25 -1.58 7.32
C PHE A 247 -27.36 -0.55 7.38
N ASP A 248 -27.01 0.66 7.80
CA ASP A 248 -27.89 1.83 7.76
C ASP A 248 -27.22 2.91 6.93
N ALA A 249 -27.68 3.08 5.70
CA ALA A 249 -27.13 4.05 4.76
C ALA A 249 -27.16 5.48 5.34
N GLN A 250 -28.19 5.85 6.12
CA GLN A 250 -28.29 7.19 6.70
C GLN A 250 -27.15 7.48 7.69
N SER A 251 -26.75 6.49 8.46
CA SER A 251 -25.63 6.62 9.40
C SER A 251 -24.26 6.76 8.72
N LEU A 252 -24.15 6.38 7.45
CA LEU A 252 -22.93 6.40 6.66
C LEU A 252 -22.85 7.60 5.70
N VAL A 253 -23.86 8.47 5.65
CA VAL A 253 -23.84 9.68 4.81
C VAL A 253 -22.62 10.53 5.15
N TYR A 254 -21.81 10.87 4.14
CA TYR A 254 -20.68 11.76 4.32
C TYR A 254 -21.15 13.16 4.69
N GLN A 255 -20.76 13.64 5.87
CA GLN A 255 -21.14 14.93 6.43
C GLN A 255 -19.93 15.88 6.44
N GLU A 256 -20.23 17.18 6.50
CA GLU A 256 -19.17 18.16 6.75
C GLU A 256 -18.50 17.90 8.10
N ARG A 257 -17.20 18.07 8.12
CA ARG A 257 -16.38 17.88 9.32
C ARG A 257 -16.62 18.96 10.36
N ASP A 258 -16.51 18.59 11.61
CA ASP A 258 -16.54 19.52 12.73
C ASP A 258 -15.15 20.16 12.93
N TRP A 259 -14.97 21.33 12.33
CA TRP A 259 -13.72 22.06 12.41
C TRP A 259 -13.41 22.58 13.84
N GLU A 260 -14.41 22.76 14.69
CA GLU A 260 -14.20 23.20 16.08
C GLU A 260 -13.53 22.09 16.90
N GLN A 261 -13.88 20.84 16.63
CA GLN A 261 -13.24 19.67 17.23
C GLN A 261 -11.92 19.28 16.52
N LEU A 262 -11.86 19.37 15.19
CA LEU A 262 -10.73 18.90 14.40
C LEU A 262 -9.51 19.81 14.51
N ALA A 263 -9.70 21.14 14.46
CA ALA A 263 -8.59 22.09 14.48
C ALA A 263 -7.74 22.03 15.76
N PRO A 264 -8.29 21.85 16.98
CA PRO A 264 -7.51 21.61 18.18
C PRO A 264 -6.61 20.36 18.07
N ILE A 265 -7.13 19.26 17.54
CA ILE A 265 -6.37 18.01 17.38
C ILE A 265 -5.19 18.24 16.41
N TYR A 266 -5.42 18.93 15.28
CA TYR A 266 -4.35 19.24 14.33
C TYR A 266 -3.30 20.20 14.92
N ARG A 267 -3.70 21.14 15.81
CA ARG A 267 -2.73 22.00 16.52
C ARG A 267 -1.89 21.19 17.51
N GLU A 268 -2.53 20.30 18.27
CA GLU A 268 -1.84 19.43 19.23
C GLU A 268 -0.81 18.53 18.52
N LEU A 269 -1.13 18.03 17.33
CA LEU A 269 -0.26 17.19 16.52
C LEU A 269 0.72 17.99 15.63
N GLU A 270 0.64 19.32 15.64
CA GLU A 270 1.47 20.24 14.83
C GLU A 270 1.32 20.03 13.32
N PHE A 271 0.11 19.71 12.87
CA PHE A 271 -0.21 19.51 11.45
C PHE A 271 -0.48 20.85 10.75
N ASN A 272 0.54 21.70 10.65
CA ASN A 272 0.44 23.07 10.15
C ASN A 272 -0.08 23.15 8.71
N SER A 273 0.22 22.16 7.86
CA SER A 273 -0.29 22.10 6.48
C SER A 273 -1.80 21.85 6.44
N LEU A 274 -2.31 20.98 7.32
CA LEU A 274 -3.74 20.67 7.42
C LEU A 274 -4.52 21.82 8.07
N LEU A 275 -3.90 22.55 9.00
CA LEU A 275 -4.49 23.74 9.62
C LEU A 275 -4.79 24.87 8.62
N LYS A 276 -4.08 24.93 7.50
CA LYS A 276 -4.37 25.91 6.43
C LYS A 276 -5.75 25.69 5.77
N GLN A 277 -6.32 24.50 5.93
CA GLN A 277 -7.64 24.15 5.38
C GLN A 277 -8.79 24.55 6.32
N VAL A 278 -8.49 24.94 7.57
CA VAL A 278 -9.50 25.36 8.56
C VAL A 278 -10.15 26.67 8.11
N PRO A 279 -11.47 26.75 8.00
CA PRO A 279 -12.16 27.99 7.63
C PRO A 279 -11.82 29.15 8.58
N THR A 280 -11.65 30.35 8.01
CA THR A 280 -11.22 31.56 8.76
C THR A 280 -12.15 31.92 9.92
N LEU A 281 -13.42 31.53 9.86
CA LEU A 281 -14.41 31.75 10.92
C LEU A 281 -14.09 31.00 12.21
N VAL A 282 -13.48 29.82 12.11
CA VAL A 282 -13.07 29.01 13.27
C VAL A 282 -11.70 29.45 13.79
N ALA A 283 -10.87 30.02 12.93
CA ALA A 283 -9.52 30.49 13.30
C ALA A 283 -9.55 31.75 14.19
N ASN A 284 -10.61 32.56 14.14
CA ASN A 284 -10.69 33.85 14.84
C ASN A 284 -11.18 33.76 16.30
N ASN A 285 -11.69 32.63 16.75
CA ASN A 285 -12.23 32.50 18.11
C ASN A 285 -11.17 32.24 19.20
N GLN A 286 -9.89 32.12 18.85
CA GLN A 286 -8.80 32.01 19.84
C GLN A 286 -7.50 32.66 19.35
N VAL A 287 -7.38 33.98 19.47
CA VAL A 287 -6.09 34.66 19.36
C VAL A 287 -5.70 35.25 20.70
N SER A 288 -4.80 34.59 21.39
CA SER A 288 -3.77 35.26 22.20
C SER A 288 -2.69 34.27 22.60
N SER A 289 -1.63 34.18 21.82
CA SER A 289 -0.27 34.09 22.35
C SER A 289 0.72 34.30 21.21
N LYS A 290 1.49 35.36 21.37
CA LYS A 290 2.62 35.73 20.51
C LYS A 290 3.63 34.58 20.51
N LEU A 291 3.94 34.04 19.33
CA LEU A 291 5.14 33.23 19.12
C LEU A 291 6.04 33.86 18.05
N THR A 292 7.23 34.07 18.46
CA THR A 292 8.38 34.65 17.77
C THR A 292 8.71 33.87 16.48
N LYS A 293 9.01 34.65 15.44
CA LYS A 293 9.55 34.18 14.15
C LYS A 293 10.86 33.43 14.36
N LYS A 294 10.89 32.15 13.96
CA LYS A 294 12.14 31.47 13.59
C LYS A 294 11.88 30.58 12.37
N ALA A 295 12.75 30.75 11.38
CA ALA A 295 13.12 29.96 10.22
C ALA A 295 12.04 29.10 9.53
N LYS A 296 11.82 29.39 8.25
CA LYS A 296 11.06 28.55 7.31
C LYS A 296 11.73 27.18 7.14
N PRO A 297 11.01 26.07 7.34
CA PRO A 297 11.39 24.80 6.72
C PRO A 297 10.90 24.82 5.27
N GLN A 298 11.77 24.42 4.35
CA GLN A 298 11.40 24.10 2.97
C GLN A 298 10.32 23.02 2.95
N GLU A 299 9.22 23.30 2.27
CA GLU A 299 8.19 22.31 1.95
C GLU A 299 8.77 21.35 0.91
N ALA A 300 9.28 20.20 1.37
CA ALA A 300 9.45 19.05 0.48
C ALA A 300 8.08 18.43 0.26
N THR A 301 7.57 18.52 -0.95
CA THR A 301 6.47 17.67 -1.40
C THR A 301 7.00 16.25 -1.49
N LEU A 302 6.87 15.49 -0.40
CA LEU A 302 7.14 14.07 -0.38
C LEU A 302 6.02 13.38 -1.14
N ASP A 303 6.38 12.73 -2.25
CA ASP A 303 5.51 11.77 -2.91
C ASP A 303 5.34 10.57 -1.97
N LEU A 304 4.24 10.54 -1.25
CA LEU A 304 3.93 9.54 -0.21
C LEU A 304 3.74 8.13 -0.81
N PHE A 305 3.79 8.00 -2.13
CA PHE A 305 3.45 6.78 -2.86
C PHE A 305 4.66 6.06 -3.45
N ALA A 306 5.88 6.58 -3.28
CA ALA A 306 7.08 5.88 -3.71
C ALA A 306 7.48 4.79 -2.71
N SER A 307 7.19 3.57 -3.07
CA SER A 307 7.75 2.27 -2.72
C SER A 307 8.32 2.01 -1.32
N VAL A 308 7.69 1.07 -0.62
CA VAL A 308 8.39 0.07 0.19
C VAL A 308 8.21 -1.28 -0.52
N GLU A 309 9.17 -1.65 -1.34
CA GLU A 309 9.31 -3.01 -1.82
C GLU A 309 9.98 -3.84 -0.74
N THR A 310 9.30 -4.91 -0.32
CA THR A 310 9.98 -6.06 0.29
C THR A 310 10.45 -6.93 -0.87
N ASP A 311 11.63 -6.61 -1.41
CA ASP A 311 12.28 -7.43 -2.42
C ASP A 311 12.84 -8.70 -1.78
N THR A 312 12.32 -9.82 -2.23
CA THR A 312 13.06 -11.09 -2.24
C THR A 312 14.07 -11.02 -3.37
N LEU A 313 15.30 -10.63 -3.05
CA LEU A 313 16.43 -10.64 -3.97
C LEU A 313 16.83 -12.07 -4.31
N SER A 314 16.56 -12.48 -5.54
CA SER A 314 17.34 -13.53 -6.20
C SER A 314 17.69 -13.06 -7.61
N GLY A 315 18.95 -12.77 -7.86
CA GLY A 315 19.41 -12.47 -9.21
C GLY A 315 20.84 -11.92 -9.24
N GLY A 316 21.73 -12.73 -9.79
CA GLY A 316 23.16 -12.54 -9.82
C GLY A 316 23.61 -11.25 -10.52
N TYR A 317 24.72 -10.76 -10.04
CA TYR A 317 25.50 -9.69 -10.67
C TYR A 317 26.29 -10.27 -11.84
N GLU A 318 26.01 -9.83 -13.05
CA GLU A 318 26.99 -9.83 -14.14
C GLU A 318 27.58 -8.42 -14.23
N GLU A 319 28.89 -8.35 -14.03
CA GLU A 319 29.71 -7.17 -14.35
C GLU A 319 29.68 -6.95 -15.86
N ASP A 320 29.20 -5.83 -16.33
CA ASP A 320 29.59 -5.30 -17.63
C ASP A 320 30.00 -3.84 -17.52
N SER A 321 31.31 -3.67 -17.60
CA SER A 321 32.02 -2.40 -17.69
C SER A 321 31.95 -1.89 -19.12
N GLY A 322 31.21 -0.82 -19.35
CA GLY A 322 31.21 -0.21 -20.69
C GLY A 322 30.35 1.05 -20.84
N TRP A 323 30.71 2.12 -20.14
CA TRP A 323 30.23 3.45 -20.53
C TRP A 323 31.01 3.98 -21.72
N ILE A 324 30.55 3.66 -22.93
CA ILE A 324 30.96 4.36 -24.15
C ILE A 324 29.92 5.44 -24.41
N ALA A 325 30.33 6.69 -24.32
CA ALA A 325 29.56 7.82 -24.76
C ALA A 325 29.17 7.63 -26.24
N LYS A 326 27.88 7.41 -26.50
CA LYS A 326 27.31 7.52 -27.85
C LYS A 326 26.87 8.96 -28.07
N GLU A 327 27.43 9.55 -29.14
CA GLU A 327 27.00 10.84 -29.68
C GLU A 327 25.49 10.88 -29.85
N GLU A 328 24.89 11.92 -29.29
CA GLU A 328 23.46 12.21 -29.38
C GLU A 328 23.08 12.56 -30.81
N THR A 329 22.34 11.69 -31.45
CA THR A 329 21.39 12.13 -32.49
C THR A 329 20.22 12.75 -31.77
N VAL A 330 20.11 14.07 -31.87
CA VAL A 330 19.02 14.88 -31.30
C VAL A 330 17.69 14.36 -31.87
N SER A 331 16.97 13.55 -31.12
CA SER A 331 15.55 13.24 -31.38
C SER A 331 14.75 14.48 -31.01
N GLN A 332 13.80 14.86 -31.88
CA GLN A 332 12.90 16.03 -31.72
C GLN A 332 11.87 15.81 -30.56
N ASP A 333 12.33 15.48 -29.42
CA ASP A 333 11.49 15.33 -28.23
C ASP A 333 11.42 16.69 -27.52
N SER A 334 10.48 17.55 -27.97
CA SER A 334 10.36 18.89 -27.42
C SER A 334 9.67 18.85 -26.04
N ILE A 335 10.22 19.55 -25.07
CA ILE A 335 9.62 19.74 -23.73
C ILE A 335 8.22 20.32 -23.88
N GLU A 336 8.02 21.24 -24.81
CA GLU A 336 6.73 21.85 -25.12
C GLU A 336 5.70 20.80 -25.55
N GLY A 337 6.09 19.86 -26.40
CA GLY A 337 5.21 18.77 -26.84
C GLY A 337 4.78 17.88 -25.68
N ARG A 338 5.69 17.55 -24.77
CA ARG A 338 5.38 16.78 -23.55
C ARG A 338 4.44 17.54 -22.64
N LEU A 339 4.67 18.84 -22.41
CA LEU A 339 3.80 19.68 -21.57
C LEU A 339 2.40 19.79 -22.15
N VAL A 340 2.26 20.05 -23.46
CA VAL A 340 0.96 20.14 -24.12
C VAL A 340 0.21 18.79 -24.04
N ALA A 341 0.88 17.69 -24.32
CA ALA A 341 0.29 16.36 -24.23
C ALA A 341 -0.19 16.04 -22.79
N TYR A 342 0.64 16.36 -21.80
CA TYR A 342 0.30 16.17 -20.40
C TYR A 342 -0.91 17.00 -19.95
N LEU A 343 -0.97 18.28 -20.35
CA LEU A 343 -2.08 19.16 -19.99
C LEU A 343 -3.39 18.74 -20.64
N LEU A 344 -3.35 18.23 -21.89
CA LEU A 344 -4.54 17.78 -22.60
C LEU A 344 -5.01 16.38 -22.15
N ASN A 345 -4.08 15.48 -21.83
CA ASN A 345 -4.41 14.15 -21.34
C ASN A 345 -3.24 13.54 -20.54
N PRO A 346 -3.20 13.72 -19.21
CA PRO A 346 -2.11 13.24 -18.35
C PRO A 346 -1.99 11.71 -18.29
N GLU A 347 -2.99 10.97 -18.75
CA GLU A 347 -3.00 9.51 -18.72
C GLU A 347 -2.36 8.88 -19.97
N VAL A 348 -2.14 9.67 -21.03
CA VAL A 348 -1.57 9.19 -22.30
C VAL A 348 -0.10 9.58 -22.39
N ALA A 349 0.77 8.59 -22.59
CA ALA A 349 2.18 8.84 -22.79
C ALA A 349 2.41 9.69 -24.06
N TYR A 350 3.26 10.71 -23.97
CA TYR A 350 3.64 11.55 -25.09
C TYR A 350 4.28 10.72 -26.21
N ASN A 351 3.77 10.93 -27.45
CA ASN A 351 4.35 10.32 -28.64
C ASN A 351 5.05 11.39 -29.49
N PRO A 352 6.38 11.38 -29.58
CA PRO A 352 7.15 12.37 -30.35
C PRO A 352 6.81 12.43 -31.85
N SER A 353 6.19 11.37 -32.37
CA SER A 353 5.77 11.30 -33.78
C SER A 353 4.44 11.99 -34.07
N GLN A 354 3.73 12.44 -33.04
CA GLN A 354 2.46 13.16 -33.21
C GLN A 354 2.70 14.66 -33.20
N SER A 355 1.91 15.38 -34.04
CA SER A 355 1.91 16.84 -34.03
C SER A 355 1.37 17.39 -32.71
N ILE A 356 2.00 18.45 -32.19
CA ILE A 356 1.58 19.10 -30.96
C ILE A 356 0.21 19.74 -31.16
N GLN A 357 -0.74 19.44 -30.27
CA GLN A 357 -2.13 19.89 -30.39
C GLN A 357 -2.33 21.30 -29.82
N TRP A 358 -1.62 22.30 -30.38
CA TRP A 358 -1.66 23.71 -29.94
C TRP A 358 -3.06 24.32 -29.98
N GLU A 359 -3.83 24.05 -31.02
CA GLU A 359 -5.16 24.62 -31.20
C GLU A 359 -6.13 24.10 -30.13
N THR A 360 -6.01 22.84 -29.75
CA THR A 360 -6.83 22.26 -28.69
C THR A 360 -6.49 22.87 -27.32
N LEU A 361 -5.20 23.06 -27.01
CA LEU A 361 -4.76 23.70 -25.77
C LEU A 361 -5.22 25.18 -25.71
N LYS A 362 -5.08 25.91 -26.77
CA LYS A 362 -5.50 27.34 -26.86
C LYS A 362 -7.01 27.55 -26.79
N ALA A 363 -7.80 26.55 -27.18
CA ALA A 363 -9.26 26.61 -27.08
C ALA A 363 -9.75 26.60 -25.64
N ASP A 364 -8.98 26.03 -24.72
CA ASP A 364 -9.24 26.08 -23.27
C ASP A 364 -8.38 27.18 -22.62
N SER A 365 -9.01 28.31 -22.30
CA SER A 365 -8.32 29.47 -21.73
C SER A 365 -7.67 29.18 -20.37
N ALA A 366 -8.21 28.25 -19.56
CA ALA A 366 -7.66 27.89 -18.26
C ALA A 366 -6.38 27.07 -18.44
N LEU A 367 -6.39 26.07 -19.31
CA LEU A 367 -5.21 25.27 -19.66
C LEU A 367 -4.15 26.11 -20.37
N TRP A 368 -4.56 27.04 -21.23
CA TRP A 368 -3.61 27.93 -21.89
C TRP A 368 -2.88 28.86 -20.92
N ASN A 369 -3.60 29.45 -19.96
CA ASN A 369 -3.00 30.27 -18.91
C ASN A 369 -2.08 29.43 -18.00
N LEU A 370 -2.50 28.22 -17.60
CA LEU A 370 -1.67 27.30 -16.83
C LEU A 370 -0.37 26.98 -17.56
N TYR A 371 -0.45 26.68 -18.86
CA TYR A 371 0.72 26.42 -19.69
C TYR A 371 1.70 27.62 -19.70
N GLN A 372 1.19 28.83 -19.98
CA GLN A 372 2.05 29.99 -20.15
C GLN A 372 2.60 30.58 -18.85
N GLU A 373 1.79 30.58 -17.78
CA GLU A 373 2.13 31.29 -16.55
C GLU A 373 2.83 30.37 -15.53
N VAL A 374 2.64 29.05 -15.63
CA VAL A 374 3.16 28.10 -14.65
C VAL A 374 4.08 27.06 -15.28
N GLU A 375 3.56 26.22 -16.19
CA GLU A 375 4.27 25.02 -16.65
C GLU A 375 5.52 25.36 -17.48
N LEU A 376 5.39 26.30 -18.41
CA LEU A 376 6.52 26.68 -19.26
C LEU A 376 7.65 27.37 -18.49
N PRO A 377 7.41 28.35 -17.60
CA PRO A 377 8.45 28.91 -16.74
C PRO A 377 9.05 27.86 -15.76
N LEU A 378 8.21 27.00 -15.19
CA LEU A 378 8.65 25.95 -14.27
C LEU A 378 9.59 24.95 -14.95
N SER A 379 9.28 24.57 -16.21
CA SER A 379 10.12 23.64 -16.97
C SER A 379 11.55 24.16 -17.16
N SER A 380 11.71 25.47 -17.36
CA SER A 380 13.02 26.11 -17.47
C SER A 380 13.82 26.01 -16.16
N ILE A 381 13.15 26.28 -15.04
CA ILE A 381 13.77 26.19 -13.69
C ILE A 381 14.19 24.75 -13.39
N LEU A 382 13.31 23.78 -13.63
CA LEU A 382 13.61 22.36 -13.42
C LEU A 382 14.80 21.89 -14.26
N ARG A 383 14.88 22.34 -15.50
CA ARG A 383 16.02 22.03 -16.38
C ARG A 383 17.33 22.62 -15.87
N GLU A 384 17.31 23.85 -15.36
CA GLU A 384 18.49 24.45 -14.73
C GLU A 384 18.91 23.66 -13.48
N MET A 385 17.95 23.21 -12.68
CA MET A 385 18.22 22.36 -11.50
C MET A 385 18.82 21.02 -11.91
N GLU A 386 18.29 20.36 -12.94
CA GLU A 386 18.81 19.11 -13.48
C GLU A 386 20.24 19.28 -14.03
N GLN A 387 20.51 20.38 -14.74
CA GLN A 387 21.85 20.69 -15.25
C GLN A 387 22.86 21.00 -14.13
N ALA A 388 22.40 21.70 -13.09
CA ALA A 388 23.25 21.99 -11.91
C ALA A 388 23.56 20.70 -11.14
N GLY A 389 22.63 19.77 -11.11
CA GLY A 389 22.73 18.49 -10.42
C GLY A 389 22.89 18.64 -8.90
N VAL A 390 23.19 17.52 -8.25
CA VAL A 390 23.51 17.47 -6.81
C VAL A 390 24.95 17.04 -6.65
N ARG A 391 25.71 17.83 -5.88
CA ARG A 391 27.10 17.50 -5.56
C ARG A 391 27.12 16.39 -4.52
N ILE A 392 27.71 15.25 -4.88
CA ILE A 392 27.94 14.13 -3.99
C ILE A 392 29.37 14.18 -3.47
N ASP A 393 29.56 14.03 -2.15
CA ASP A 393 30.87 13.86 -1.54
C ASP A 393 31.31 12.39 -1.70
N VAL A 394 32.05 12.14 -2.75
CA VAL A 394 32.53 10.80 -3.12
C VAL A 394 33.50 10.25 -2.07
N ASP A 395 34.30 11.11 -1.44
CA ASP A 395 35.28 10.67 -0.45
C ASP A 395 34.58 10.23 0.84
N MET A 396 33.54 10.94 1.26
CA MET A 396 32.71 10.55 2.39
C MET A 396 31.98 9.22 2.14
N LEU A 397 31.45 9.01 0.93
CA LEU A 397 30.81 7.73 0.56
C LEU A 397 31.81 6.57 0.57
N LYS A 398 33.02 6.75 0.05
CA LYS A 398 34.07 5.74 0.09
C LYS A 398 34.51 5.40 1.51
N GLN A 399 34.61 6.41 2.38
CA GLN A 399 34.91 6.18 3.79
C GLN A 399 33.82 5.38 4.48
N ALA A 400 32.55 5.72 4.22
CA ALA A 400 31.41 4.97 4.74
C ALA A 400 31.36 3.53 4.23
N GLU A 401 31.70 3.30 2.95
CA GLU A 401 31.80 1.97 2.38
C GLU A 401 32.87 1.12 3.08
N VAL A 402 34.06 1.68 3.30
CA VAL A 402 35.14 0.98 4.02
C VAL A 402 34.71 0.62 5.43
N GLN A 403 34.13 1.56 6.16
CA GLN A 403 33.67 1.33 7.53
C GLN A 403 32.60 0.26 7.59
N LEU A 404 31.59 0.31 6.71
CA LEU A 404 30.53 -0.70 6.64
C LEU A 404 31.07 -2.09 6.29
N ASN A 405 32.04 -2.18 5.38
CA ASN A 405 32.65 -3.46 5.03
C ASN A 405 33.45 -4.05 6.20
N GLU A 406 34.17 -3.23 6.98
CA GLU A 406 34.87 -3.66 8.19
C GLU A 406 33.87 -4.19 9.24
N GLU A 407 32.77 -3.48 9.49
CA GLU A 407 31.71 -3.91 10.40
C GLU A 407 31.06 -5.23 9.95
N LEU A 408 30.76 -5.35 8.65
CA LEU A 408 30.21 -6.59 8.07
C LEU A 408 31.16 -7.77 8.26
N GLN A 409 32.45 -7.63 8.00
CA GLN A 409 33.43 -8.70 8.20
C GLN A 409 33.50 -9.15 9.64
N VAL A 410 33.43 -8.23 10.60
CA VAL A 410 33.40 -8.56 12.03
C VAL A 410 32.14 -9.36 12.39
N LEU A 411 30.96 -8.94 11.87
CA LEU A 411 29.69 -9.63 12.10
C LEU A 411 29.66 -11.01 11.47
N GLU A 412 30.15 -11.15 10.24
CA GLU A 412 30.27 -12.45 9.55
C GLU A 412 31.15 -13.42 10.35
N GLN A 413 32.30 -12.93 10.83
CA GLN A 413 33.20 -13.76 11.65
C GLN A 413 32.53 -14.18 12.97
N GLN A 414 31.75 -13.30 13.61
CA GLN A 414 30.99 -13.63 14.81
C GLN A 414 29.93 -14.70 14.52
N ILE A 415 29.23 -14.60 13.41
CA ILE A 415 28.22 -15.59 12.98
C ILE A 415 28.88 -16.95 12.73
N TYR A 416 29.99 -17.01 11.99
CA TYR A 416 30.69 -18.26 11.72
C TYR A 416 31.28 -18.87 13.01
N THR A 417 31.73 -18.04 13.92
CA THR A 417 32.23 -18.51 15.22
C THR A 417 31.10 -19.09 16.09
N ALA A 418 29.93 -18.42 16.10
CA ALA A 418 28.76 -18.89 16.85
C ALA A 418 28.16 -20.16 16.22
N ALA A 419 28.21 -20.27 14.91
CA ALA A 419 27.68 -21.42 14.17
C ALA A 419 28.66 -22.61 14.10
N GLU A 420 29.92 -22.43 14.56
CA GLU A 420 31.02 -23.41 14.43
C GLU A 420 31.23 -23.94 12.99
N THR A 421 30.69 -23.23 11.99
CA THR A 421 30.78 -23.63 10.57
C THR A 421 30.69 -22.40 9.67
N THR A 422 31.21 -22.53 8.45
CA THR A 422 31.10 -21.50 7.40
C THR A 422 30.01 -21.88 6.41
N PHE A 423 29.15 -20.91 6.07
CA PHE A 423 28.05 -21.10 5.14
C PHE A 423 27.70 -19.75 4.47
N ASN A 424 26.92 -19.79 3.41
CA ASN A 424 26.48 -18.54 2.77
C ASN A 424 25.36 -17.89 3.59
N ILE A 425 25.70 -16.82 4.31
CA ILE A 425 24.76 -16.04 5.14
C ILE A 425 23.63 -15.44 4.31
N ASN A 426 23.87 -15.15 3.03
CA ASN A 426 22.85 -14.64 2.11
C ASN A 426 21.90 -15.72 1.55
N SER A 427 22.08 -16.98 1.94
CA SER A 427 21.24 -18.11 1.54
C SER A 427 20.26 -18.48 2.66
N PRO A 428 18.97 -18.11 2.58
CA PRO A 428 17.97 -18.48 3.60
C PRO A 428 17.92 -19.98 3.88
N LYS A 429 18.18 -20.80 2.87
CA LYS A 429 18.22 -22.25 2.98
C LYS A 429 19.37 -22.72 3.89
N GLN A 430 20.61 -22.23 3.64
CA GLN A 430 21.76 -22.60 4.44
C GLN A 430 21.68 -22.03 5.86
N VAL A 431 21.16 -20.81 6.01
CA VAL A 431 20.87 -20.23 7.34
C VAL A 431 19.89 -21.14 8.11
N GLY A 432 18.81 -21.59 7.47
CA GLY A 432 17.86 -22.51 8.07
C GLY A 432 18.46 -23.85 8.47
N GLU A 433 19.28 -24.47 7.61
CA GLU A 433 19.99 -25.72 7.91
C GLU A 433 20.93 -25.56 9.12
N VAL A 434 21.64 -24.45 9.23
CA VAL A 434 22.52 -24.19 10.36
C VAL A 434 21.73 -23.95 11.65
N LEU A 435 20.70 -23.11 11.63
CA LEU A 435 19.93 -22.75 12.82
C LEU A 435 19.08 -23.90 13.36
N PHE A 436 18.45 -24.68 12.48
CA PHE A 436 17.45 -25.67 12.88
C PHE A 436 17.96 -27.11 12.88
N ASP A 437 19.00 -27.42 12.08
CA ASP A 437 19.52 -28.79 11.99
C ASP A 437 20.83 -28.98 12.76
N GLN A 438 21.70 -27.95 12.86
CA GLN A 438 23.01 -28.05 13.47
C GLN A 438 23.09 -27.45 14.88
N LEU A 439 22.46 -26.30 15.13
CA LEU A 439 22.53 -25.58 16.42
C LEU A 439 21.41 -25.97 17.42
N LYS A 440 20.67 -27.03 17.18
CA LYS A 440 19.55 -27.50 18.01
C LYS A 440 19.63 -27.18 19.48
#